data_ea2f03d578688595b4d60413ead8c1e0
#
_entry.id   ea2f03d578688595b4d60413ead8c1e0
#
_cell.length_a   1.000
_cell.length_b   1.000
_cell.length_c   1.000
_cell.angle_alpha   90.00
_cell.angle_beta   90.00
_cell.angle_gamma   90.00
#
_symmetry.space_group_name_H-M   'P 1'
#
loop_
_entity.id
_entity.type
_entity.pdbx_description
1 polymer ?
#
loop_
_entity_poly.entity_id
_entity_poly.type
_entity_poly.pdbx_seq_one_letter_code
_entity_poly.pdbx_strand_id
1 'polypeptide(L)'
;MLILFLHTSLSPAIPVIADDFGVDQALASWVMSVYMISGAVMTILIGRFSDIFGAKKMLLLMMMIYTAATVFAGFSQDIYTLLTIRAIQGIAIANTPIALKIIRDQFPKGKFSIGQSIVTSAYSGGMAIGVVLGPIIVASIGWQSIFFMCAPIAALLLFMCWRALPVDETAKILEHAPPNRNHTNGGRMEGTDKDGLAKKKGKIALDIKGIVTMTVSLVSFLVAITNSGSALENPLGFAVPLVIGAISLILFVLVEKKSKSPLVPLKLLLQPPIFAGNIAMLMFGVVQYIIITAIPQLGAAPQGSGLGLNADLVGLLQLPLSLAVLIFGPVFGLLLAKKHKLNTILLIPSMVIMSISFLLVTIFHNTSADVTASLFIFGIGAALLPVTLINIIIALTPRELTGISSAATSDMRIIGGAIGPVIATVIISSILIPIEVDGTTNQYPSPTAFNIVFIVGLVLAIVATILVTLMRGPAVKALNTADVKQM
;
A
#
# COMPACT_ATOMS: atom_id res chain seq x y z
N MET A 1 -8.04 8.90 4.27
CA MET A 1 -9.43 8.39 4.23
C MET A 1 -9.96 8.32 2.80
N LEU A 2 -10.18 9.44 2.10
CA LEU A 2 -10.77 9.50 0.74
C LEU A 2 -10.03 8.65 -0.29
N ILE A 3 -8.69 8.64 -0.27
CA ILE A 3 -7.83 7.88 -1.17
C ILE A 3 -8.10 6.37 -1.07
N LEU A 4 -8.23 5.83 0.15
CA LEU A 4 -8.54 4.41 0.35
C LEU A 4 -10.02 4.11 0.12
N PHE A 5 -10.92 5.03 0.44
CA PHE A 5 -12.32 4.90 0.10
C PHE A 5 -12.49 4.66 -1.41
N LEU A 6 -11.96 5.57 -2.24
CA LEU A 6 -12.06 5.44 -3.70
C LEU A 6 -11.42 4.15 -4.20
N HIS A 7 -10.23 3.80 -3.68
CA HIS A 7 -9.52 2.60 -4.10
C HIS A 7 -10.30 1.32 -3.78
N THR A 8 -10.81 1.18 -2.56
CA THR A 8 -11.56 -0.03 -2.16
C THR A 8 -12.96 -0.11 -2.75
N SER A 9 -13.59 1.03 -3.04
CA SER A 9 -14.90 1.08 -3.71
C SER A 9 -14.85 0.55 -5.15
N LEU A 10 -13.68 0.59 -5.81
CA LEU A 10 -13.50 0.08 -7.17
C LEU A 10 -13.29 -1.43 -7.25
N SER A 11 -12.93 -2.09 -6.14
CA SER A 11 -12.68 -3.54 -6.16
C SER A 11 -13.89 -4.34 -6.68
N PRO A 12 -15.12 -4.11 -6.18
CA PRO A 12 -16.32 -4.80 -6.70
C PRO A 12 -16.74 -4.33 -8.11
N ALA A 13 -16.20 -3.20 -8.58
CA ALA A 13 -16.49 -2.67 -9.90
C ALA A 13 -15.68 -3.35 -11.03
N ILE A 14 -14.65 -4.14 -10.71
CA ILE A 14 -13.76 -4.75 -11.72
C ILE A 14 -14.54 -5.53 -12.80
N PRO A 15 -15.49 -6.43 -12.48
CA PRO A 15 -16.26 -7.13 -13.50
C PRO A 15 -17.09 -6.18 -14.36
N VAL A 16 -17.75 -5.18 -13.75
CA VAL A 16 -18.57 -4.19 -14.45
C VAL A 16 -17.71 -3.34 -15.40
N ILE A 17 -16.52 -2.93 -14.97
CA ILE A 17 -15.56 -2.18 -15.80
C ILE A 17 -15.08 -3.04 -16.98
N ALA A 18 -14.87 -4.33 -16.76
CA ALA A 18 -14.49 -5.26 -17.81
C ALA A 18 -15.59 -5.38 -18.89
N ASP A 19 -16.83 -5.51 -18.45
CA ASP A 19 -17.99 -5.61 -19.33
C ASP A 19 -18.24 -4.28 -20.08
N ASP A 20 -18.20 -3.13 -19.41
CA ASP A 20 -18.43 -1.81 -20.01
C ASP A 20 -17.42 -1.48 -21.11
N PHE A 21 -16.15 -1.87 -20.93
CA PHE A 21 -15.09 -1.62 -21.90
C PHE A 21 -14.84 -2.80 -22.86
N GLY A 22 -15.56 -3.92 -22.70
CA GLY A 22 -15.39 -5.12 -23.53
C GLY A 22 -13.98 -5.73 -23.43
N VAL A 23 -13.40 -5.73 -22.25
CA VAL A 23 -12.03 -6.23 -22.00
C VAL A 23 -12.03 -7.39 -21.01
N ASP A 24 -10.95 -8.18 -21.02
CA ASP A 24 -10.76 -9.25 -20.05
C ASP A 24 -10.66 -8.71 -18.61
N GLN A 25 -11.21 -9.45 -17.64
CA GLN A 25 -11.13 -9.12 -16.21
C GLN A 25 -9.70 -8.99 -15.70
N ALA A 26 -8.76 -9.76 -16.26
CA ALA A 26 -7.35 -9.62 -15.91
C ALA A 26 -6.80 -8.23 -16.26
N LEU A 27 -7.16 -7.68 -17.43
CA LEU A 27 -6.81 -6.31 -17.81
C LEU A 27 -7.56 -5.27 -16.95
N ALA A 28 -8.84 -5.47 -16.66
CA ALA A 28 -9.60 -4.58 -15.81
C ALA A 28 -9.03 -4.51 -14.37
N SER A 29 -8.48 -5.62 -13.85
CA SER A 29 -7.85 -5.65 -12.51
C SER A 29 -6.63 -4.71 -12.39
N TRP A 30 -6.02 -4.33 -13.51
CA TRP A 30 -4.93 -3.35 -13.52
C TRP A 30 -5.35 -1.96 -13.04
N VAL A 31 -6.64 -1.65 -13.05
CA VAL A 31 -7.19 -0.42 -12.45
C VAL A 31 -6.79 -0.30 -10.97
N MET A 32 -6.70 -1.43 -10.25
CA MET A 32 -6.20 -1.48 -8.87
C MET A 32 -4.67 -1.46 -8.81
N SER A 33 -4.03 -2.28 -9.63
CA SER A 33 -2.59 -2.54 -9.56
C SER A 33 -1.73 -1.37 -10.02
N VAL A 34 -2.08 -0.71 -11.14
CA VAL A 34 -1.31 0.43 -11.67
C VAL A 34 -1.28 1.61 -10.70
N TYR A 35 -2.39 1.83 -9.98
CA TYR A 35 -2.49 2.81 -8.92
C TYR A 35 -1.49 2.52 -7.79
N MET A 36 -1.38 1.26 -7.35
CA MET A 36 -0.45 0.84 -6.31
C MET A 36 1.02 0.92 -6.75
N ILE A 37 1.32 0.51 -7.98
CA ILE A 37 2.69 0.60 -8.56
C ILE A 37 3.14 2.05 -8.58
N SER A 38 2.31 2.93 -9.16
CA SER A 38 2.61 4.36 -9.20
C SER A 38 2.83 4.93 -7.80
N GLY A 39 1.99 4.54 -6.85
CA GLY A 39 2.12 4.94 -5.45
C GLY A 39 3.43 4.49 -4.82
N ALA A 40 3.83 3.23 -5.00
CA ALA A 40 5.07 2.70 -4.46
C ALA A 40 6.30 3.46 -4.99
N VAL A 41 6.35 3.69 -6.31
CA VAL A 41 7.44 4.43 -6.94
C VAL A 41 7.47 5.89 -6.44
N MET A 42 6.31 6.54 -6.40
CA MET A 42 6.21 7.97 -6.07
C MET A 42 6.38 8.26 -4.58
N THR A 43 6.06 7.33 -3.68
CA THR A 43 6.23 7.52 -2.23
C THR A 43 7.69 7.83 -1.87
N ILE A 44 8.65 7.12 -2.48
CA ILE A 44 10.08 7.32 -2.27
C ILE A 44 10.52 8.68 -2.79
N LEU A 45 10.09 9.05 -3.99
CA LEU A 45 10.44 10.31 -4.64
C LEU A 45 9.91 11.52 -3.89
N ILE A 46 8.61 11.47 -3.57
CA ILE A 46 7.90 12.58 -2.95
C ILE A 46 8.37 12.77 -1.51
N GLY A 47 8.76 11.70 -0.82
CA GLY A 47 9.45 11.79 0.46
C GLY A 47 10.66 12.72 0.38
N ARG A 48 11.53 12.53 -0.62
CA ARG A 48 12.71 13.39 -0.87
C ARG A 48 12.32 14.80 -1.29
N PHE A 49 11.37 14.94 -2.22
CA PHE A 49 10.90 16.27 -2.63
C PHE A 49 10.30 17.06 -1.45
N SER A 50 9.62 16.40 -0.52
CA SER A 50 9.09 17.06 0.67
C SER A 50 10.18 17.59 1.60
N ASP A 51 11.37 16.99 1.59
CA ASP A 51 12.51 17.48 2.36
C ASP A 51 13.13 18.74 1.74
N ILE A 52 12.95 18.94 0.43
CA ILE A 52 13.54 20.02 -0.34
C ILE A 52 12.58 21.20 -0.49
N PHE A 53 11.38 20.90 -0.97
CA PHE A 53 10.39 21.92 -1.34
C PHE A 53 9.43 22.25 -0.19
N GLY A 54 9.52 21.50 0.93
CA GLY A 54 8.65 21.64 2.08
C GLY A 54 7.43 20.70 2.02
N ALA A 55 7.03 20.19 3.19
CA ALA A 55 5.99 19.18 3.28
C ALA A 55 4.61 19.71 2.87
N LYS A 56 4.25 20.95 3.24
CA LYS A 56 2.97 21.58 2.86
C LYS A 56 2.85 21.73 1.35
N LYS A 57 3.86 22.29 0.67
CA LYS A 57 3.83 22.50 -0.78
C LYS A 57 3.64 21.18 -1.53
N MET A 58 4.38 20.14 -1.10
CA MET A 58 4.28 18.81 -1.70
C MET A 58 2.93 18.15 -1.45
N LEU A 59 2.39 18.24 -0.22
CA LEU A 59 1.06 17.74 0.08
C LEU A 59 -0.02 18.37 -0.81
N LEU A 60 -0.02 19.71 -0.92
CA LEU A 60 -0.99 20.43 -1.74
C LEU A 60 -0.86 20.08 -3.23
N LEU A 61 0.37 19.96 -3.75
CA LEU A 61 0.61 19.53 -5.13
C LEU A 61 0.03 18.13 -5.40
N MET A 62 0.29 17.17 -4.49
CA MET A 62 -0.24 15.81 -4.63
C MET A 62 -1.77 15.78 -4.56
N MET A 63 -2.36 16.53 -3.63
CA MET A 63 -3.82 16.63 -3.52
C MET A 63 -4.44 17.30 -4.76
N MET A 64 -3.79 18.30 -5.33
CA MET A 64 -4.25 18.95 -6.57
C MET A 64 -4.23 17.97 -7.75
N ILE A 65 -3.11 17.25 -7.95
CA ILE A 65 -2.98 16.23 -9.00
C ILE A 65 -4.03 15.13 -8.80
N TYR A 66 -4.21 14.64 -7.57
CA TYR A 66 -5.21 13.64 -7.24
C TYR A 66 -6.62 14.10 -7.55
N THR A 67 -6.97 15.33 -7.15
CA THR A 67 -8.30 15.91 -7.39
C THR A 67 -8.59 16.03 -8.89
N ALA A 68 -7.65 16.58 -9.65
CA ALA A 68 -7.77 16.69 -11.10
C ALA A 68 -7.93 15.32 -11.76
N ALA A 69 -7.04 14.37 -11.43
CA ALA A 69 -7.10 13.01 -11.95
C ALA A 69 -8.42 12.30 -11.56
N THR A 70 -8.96 12.57 -10.36
CA THR A 70 -10.25 12.01 -9.94
C THR A 70 -11.41 12.51 -10.80
N VAL A 71 -11.41 13.80 -11.15
CA VAL A 71 -12.42 14.34 -12.08
C VAL A 71 -12.32 13.67 -13.45
N PHE A 72 -11.10 13.60 -14.02
CA PHE A 72 -10.91 13.02 -15.36
C PHE A 72 -11.20 11.52 -15.41
N ALA A 73 -10.96 10.77 -14.32
CA ALA A 73 -11.26 9.34 -14.26
C ALA A 73 -12.73 9.02 -14.49
N GLY A 74 -13.65 9.86 -14.01
CA GLY A 74 -15.08 9.70 -14.23
C GLY A 74 -15.52 9.87 -15.69
N PHE A 75 -14.69 10.50 -16.54
CA PHE A 75 -14.94 10.71 -17.97
C PHE A 75 -14.20 9.71 -18.87
N SER A 76 -13.56 8.68 -18.31
CA SER A 76 -12.83 7.70 -19.12
C SER A 76 -13.78 6.92 -20.04
N GLN A 77 -13.44 6.86 -21.33
CA GLN A 77 -14.23 6.17 -22.36
C GLN A 77 -13.60 4.84 -22.79
N ASP A 78 -12.39 4.56 -22.36
CA ASP A 78 -11.66 3.32 -22.62
C ASP A 78 -10.78 2.94 -21.44
N ILE A 79 -10.39 1.66 -21.38
CA ILE A 79 -9.62 1.11 -20.27
C ILE A 79 -8.22 1.74 -20.17
N TYR A 80 -7.55 2.05 -21.27
CA TYR A 80 -6.19 2.59 -21.24
C TYR A 80 -6.15 4.02 -20.72
N THR A 81 -7.15 4.83 -21.06
CA THR A 81 -7.37 6.17 -20.49
C THR A 81 -7.59 6.06 -18.99
N LEU A 82 -8.46 5.13 -18.54
CA LEU A 82 -8.70 4.92 -17.11
C LEU A 82 -7.40 4.48 -16.41
N LEU A 83 -6.66 3.51 -16.95
CA LEU A 83 -5.38 3.05 -16.38
C LEU A 83 -4.36 4.17 -16.26
N THR A 84 -4.24 5.02 -17.30
CA THR A 84 -3.32 6.16 -17.29
C THR A 84 -3.68 7.16 -16.17
N ILE A 85 -4.96 7.49 -16.04
CA ILE A 85 -5.43 8.38 -14.98
C ILE A 85 -5.24 7.74 -13.61
N ARG A 86 -5.48 6.45 -13.45
CA ARG A 86 -5.22 5.70 -12.22
C ARG A 86 -3.74 5.69 -11.84
N ALA A 87 -2.83 5.60 -12.82
CA ALA A 87 -1.40 5.76 -12.56
C ALA A 87 -1.08 7.16 -11.99
N ILE A 88 -1.69 8.20 -12.53
CA ILE A 88 -1.55 9.57 -12.02
C ILE A 88 -2.13 9.71 -10.61
N GLN A 89 -3.31 9.14 -10.35
CA GLN A 89 -3.92 9.14 -9.02
C GLN A 89 -3.06 8.43 -7.97
N GLY A 90 -2.32 7.38 -8.36
CA GLY A 90 -1.44 6.62 -7.47
C GLY A 90 -0.38 7.47 -6.77
N ILE A 91 0.01 8.60 -7.38
CA ILE A 91 0.93 9.58 -6.76
C ILE A 91 0.45 10.04 -5.38
N ALA A 92 -0.86 10.07 -5.15
CA ALA A 92 -1.45 10.50 -3.88
C ALA A 92 -1.22 9.51 -2.71
N ILE A 93 -0.78 8.29 -2.96
CA ILE A 93 -0.37 7.34 -1.90
C ILE A 93 0.77 7.94 -1.06
N ALA A 94 1.63 8.74 -1.68
CA ALA A 94 2.71 9.46 -1.03
C ALA A 94 2.26 10.52 -0.01
N ASN A 95 0.97 10.84 0.07
CA ASN A 95 0.45 11.75 1.09
C ASN A 95 0.67 11.22 2.52
N THR A 96 0.73 9.90 2.72
CA THR A 96 0.92 9.31 4.05
C THR A 96 2.25 9.70 4.71
N PRO A 97 3.42 9.47 4.10
CA PRO A 97 4.69 9.87 4.70
C PRO A 97 4.79 11.39 4.87
N ILE A 98 4.20 12.18 3.98
CA ILE A 98 4.17 13.64 4.10
C ILE A 98 3.32 14.06 5.31
N ALA A 99 2.14 13.47 5.49
CA ALA A 99 1.28 13.75 6.63
C ALA A 99 1.97 13.41 7.95
N LEU A 100 2.65 12.25 8.03
CA LEU A 100 3.43 11.86 9.21
C LEU A 100 4.59 12.82 9.48
N LYS A 101 5.23 13.33 8.44
CA LYS A 101 6.28 14.36 8.57
C LYS A 101 5.70 15.64 9.14
N ILE A 102 4.58 16.15 8.62
CA ILE A 102 3.91 17.35 9.13
C ILE A 102 3.52 17.17 10.60
N ILE A 103 2.97 16.01 10.97
CA ILE A 103 2.61 15.70 12.36
C ILE A 103 3.84 15.71 13.25
N ARG A 104 4.95 15.10 12.82
CA ARG A 104 6.20 15.08 13.58
C ARG A 104 6.76 16.47 13.81
N ASP A 105 6.67 17.34 12.81
CA ASP A 105 7.27 18.67 12.84
C ASP A 105 6.40 19.68 13.62
N GLN A 106 5.08 19.45 13.72
CA GLN A 106 4.13 20.39 14.31
C GLN A 106 3.52 19.95 15.65
N PHE A 107 3.51 18.64 15.94
CA PHE A 107 2.96 18.15 17.20
C PHE A 107 3.97 18.27 18.35
N PRO A 108 3.51 18.57 19.57
CA PRO A 108 4.37 18.59 20.75
C PRO A 108 5.12 17.28 20.94
N LYS A 109 6.35 17.36 21.47
CA LYS A 109 7.17 16.17 21.80
C LYS A 109 6.34 15.22 22.67
N GLY A 110 6.30 13.93 22.30
CA GLY A 110 5.52 12.88 22.97
C GLY A 110 4.09 12.68 22.46
N LYS A 111 3.53 13.56 21.62
CA LYS A 111 2.17 13.39 21.05
C LYS A 111 2.16 12.88 19.59
N PHE A 112 3.33 12.59 19.03
CA PHE A 112 3.45 12.05 17.66
C PHE A 112 2.61 10.78 17.44
N SER A 113 2.64 9.83 18.41
CA SER A 113 1.88 8.57 18.34
C SER A 113 0.37 8.81 18.22
N ILE A 114 -0.16 9.86 18.84
CA ILE A 114 -1.59 10.22 18.73
C ILE A 114 -1.90 10.66 17.30
N GLY A 115 -1.08 11.56 16.74
CA GLY A 115 -1.25 12.02 15.36
C GLY A 115 -1.14 10.86 14.35
N GLN A 116 -0.15 9.97 14.54
CA GLN A 116 0.01 8.77 13.73
C GLN A 116 -1.21 7.86 13.81
N SER A 117 -1.75 7.62 15.02
CA SER A 117 -2.95 6.81 15.23
C SER A 117 -4.18 7.39 14.52
N ILE A 118 -4.36 8.72 14.56
CA ILE A 118 -5.45 9.39 13.83
C ILE A 118 -5.34 9.16 12.32
N VAL A 119 -4.14 9.31 11.74
CA VAL A 119 -3.93 9.05 10.32
C VAL A 119 -4.24 7.59 9.97
N THR A 120 -3.73 6.65 10.76
CA THR A 120 -3.97 5.20 10.53
C THR A 120 -5.46 4.86 10.64
N SER A 121 -6.16 5.40 11.64
CA SER A 121 -7.62 5.20 11.81
C SER A 121 -8.41 5.80 10.65
N ALA A 122 -8.02 6.98 10.18
CA ALA A 122 -8.66 7.60 9.01
C ALA A 122 -8.46 6.76 7.74
N TYR A 123 -7.30 6.10 7.58
CA TYR A 123 -7.07 5.15 6.49
C TYR A 123 -8.03 3.96 6.57
N SER A 124 -8.08 3.30 7.72
CA SER A 124 -8.95 2.13 7.95
C SER A 124 -10.43 2.50 7.81
N GLY A 125 -10.84 3.66 8.32
CA GLY A 125 -12.21 4.18 8.15
C GLY A 125 -12.58 4.42 6.69
N GLY A 126 -11.64 4.97 5.88
CA GLY A 126 -11.86 5.13 4.44
C GLY A 126 -12.05 3.79 3.73
N MET A 127 -11.22 2.80 4.07
CA MET A 127 -11.34 1.45 3.54
C MET A 127 -12.68 0.81 3.92
N ALA A 128 -13.09 0.91 5.19
CA ALA A 128 -14.36 0.35 5.67
C ALA A 128 -15.57 0.92 4.91
N ILE A 129 -15.62 2.25 4.78
CA ILE A 129 -16.71 2.93 4.06
C ILE A 129 -16.69 2.55 2.58
N GLY A 130 -15.51 2.49 1.95
CA GLY A 130 -15.37 2.17 0.52
C GLY A 130 -15.84 0.77 0.17
N VAL A 131 -15.53 -0.20 1.01
CA VAL A 131 -15.95 -1.59 0.83
C VAL A 131 -17.47 -1.75 0.93
N VAL A 132 -18.12 -0.99 1.81
CA VAL A 132 -19.58 -1.06 2.00
C VAL A 132 -20.33 -0.27 0.94
N LEU A 133 -19.93 0.99 0.71
CA LEU A 133 -20.65 1.87 -0.23
C LEU A 133 -20.27 1.59 -1.69
N GLY A 134 -19.08 1.05 -1.97
CA GLY A 134 -18.62 0.78 -3.33
C GLY A 134 -19.61 -0.06 -4.15
N PRO A 135 -19.95 -1.27 -3.72
CA PRO A 135 -20.91 -2.13 -4.45
C PRO A 135 -22.28 -1.45 -4.66
N ILE A 136 -22.78 -0.75 -3.63
CA ILE A 136 -24.07 -0.05 -3.67
C ILE A 136 -24.03 1.06 -4.74
N ILE A 137 -22.99 1.87 -4.76
CA ILE A 137 -22.82 2.96 -5.73
C ILE A 137 -22.70 2.39 -7.14
N VAL A 138 -21.87 1.36 -7.33
CA VAL A 138 -21.66 0.72 -8.63
C VAL A 138 -22.97 0.16 -9.18
N ALA A 139 -23.74 -0.54 -8.36
CA ALA A 139 -25.02 -1.15 -8.78
C ALA A 139 -26.13 -0.12 -9.04
N SER A 140 -26.15 1.02 -8.32
CA SER A 140 -27.24 1.98 -8.42
C SER A 140 -27.01 3.07 -9.48
N ILE A 141 -25.78 3.57 -9.61
CA ILE A 141 -25.48 4.75 -10.47
C ILE A 141 -24.17 4.59 -11.28
N GLY A 142 -23.61 3.38 -11.34
CA GLY A 142 -22.42 3.07 -12.12
C GLY A 142 -21.09 3.42 -11.41
N TRP A 143 -20.00 2.78 -11.86
CA TRP A 143 -18.68 2.93 -11.25
C TRP A 143 -18.07 4.33 -11.42
N GLN A 144 -18.40 5.05 -12.50
CA GLN A 144 -17.95 6.41 -12.77
C GLN A 144 -18.36 7.38 -11.64
N SER A 145 -19.53 7.13 -11.05
CA SER A 145 -20.09 7.95 -9.97
C SER A 145 -19.22 7.99 -8.73
N ILE A 146 -18.43 6.95 -8.46
CA ILE A 146 -17.46 6.93 -7.35
C ILE A 146 -16.47 8.09 -7.50
N PHE A 147 -15.98 8.31 -8.72
CA PHE A 147 -15.03 9.40 -9.00
C PHE A 147 -15.70 10.77 -8.87
N PHE A 148 -16.90 10.94 -9.44
CA PHE A 148 -17.64 12.21 -9.35
C PHE A 148 -18.05 12.57 -7.93
N MET A 149 -18.36 11.59 -7.08
CA MET A 149 -18.62 11.83 -5.65
C MET A 149 -17.36 12.18 -4.86
N CYS A 150 -16.23 11.56 -5.20
CA CYS A 150 -14.95 11.82 -4.52
C CYS A 150 -14.33 13.18 -4.93
N ALA A 151 -14.54 13.65 -6.15
CA ALA A 151 -13.91 14.85 -6.68
C ALA A 151 -14.24 16.13 -5.86
N PRO A 152 -15.51 16.47 -5.54
CA PRO A 152 -15.82 17.63 -4.71
C PRO A 152 -15.28 17.50 -3.28
N ILE A 153 -15.28 16.30 -2.72
CA ILE A 153 -14.72 16.06 -1.39
C ILE A 153 -13.20 16.28 -1.41
N ALA A 154 -12.50 15.79 -2.44
CA ALA A 154 -11.07 16.01 -2.63
C ALA A 154 -10.75 17.51 -2.79
N ALA A 155 -11.54 18.26 -3.56
CA ALA A 155 -11.40 19.69 -3.73
C ALA A 155 -11.61 20.46 -2.41
N LEU A 156 -12.62 20.08 -1.63
CA LEU A 156 -12.86 20.65 -0.30
C LEU A 156 -11.68 20.38 0.65
N LEU A 157 -11.19 19.14 0.69
CA LEU A 157 -10.03 18.78 1.51
C LEU A 157 -8.76 19.52 1.07
N LEU A 158 -8.54 19.69 -0.23
CA LEU A 158 -7.44 20.48 -0.78
C LEU A 158 -7.53 21.93 -0.28
N PHE A 159 -8.72 22.55 -0.37
CA PHE A 159 -8.96 23.91 0.13
C PHE A 159 -8.73 24.02 1.63
N MET A 160 -9.25 23.07 2.43
CA MET A 160 -9.03 23.04 3.88
C MET A 160 -7.55 22.90 4.24
N CYS A 161 -6.81 22.00 3.59
CA CYS A 161 -5.37 21.84 3.81
C CYS A 161 -4.58 23.10 3.42
N TRP A 162 -4.94 23.73 2.31
CA TRP A 162 -4.32 25.00 1.89
C TRP A 162 -4.48 26.08 2.95
N ARG A 163 -5.68 26.20 3.53
CA ARG A 163 -6.03 27.23 4.52
C ARG A 163 -5.48 26.94 5.92
N ALA A 164 -5.55 25.68 6.35
CA ALA A 164 -5.29 25.28 7.74
C ALA A 164 -3.82 25.00 8.05
N LEU A 165 -3.05 24.51 7.06
CA LEU A 165 -1.66 24.16 7.32
C LEU A 165 -0.78 25.42 7.33
N PRO A 166 0.08 25.59 8.36
CA PRO A 166 1.05 26.69 8.39
C PRO A 166 2.09 26.54 7.28
N VAL A 167 2.70 27.68 6.90
CA VAL A 167 3.78 27.68 5.90
C VAL A 167 5.03 27.09 6.54
N ASP A 168 5.71 26.17 5.84
CA ASP A 168 6.93 25.52 6.32
C ASP A 168 8.03 26.57 6.63
N GLU A 169 8.46 26.66 7.88
CA GLU A 169 9.55 27.56 8.30
C GLU A 169 10.89 27.19 7.63
N THR A 170 11.10 25.92 7.33
CA THR A 170 12.30 25.44 6.62
C THR A 170 12.37 26.02 5.19
N ALA A 171 11.26 26.25 4.53
CA ALA A 171 11.21 26.90 3.23
C ALA A 171 11.57 28.40 3.35
N LYS A 172 11.17 29.07 4.43
CA LYS A 172 11.51 30.48 4.71
C LYS A 172 13.00 30.69 4.95
N ILE A 173 13.66 29.76 5.64
CA ILE A 173 15.12 29.83 5.89
C ILE A 173 15.91 29.68 4.59
N LEU A 174 15.42 28.87 3.64
CA LEU A 174 16.05 28.70 2.33
C LEU A 174 15.81 29.89 1.39
N GLU A 175 14.71 30.60 1.54
CA GLU A 175 14.33 31.76 0.72
C GLU A 175 15.00 33.06 1.20
N HIS A 176 15.36 33.12 2.51
CA HIS A 176 16.00 34.29 3.15
C HIS A 176 17.46 34.09 3.45
N ALA A 177 18.12 33.04 2.96
CA ALA A 177 19.57 32.91 3.07
C ALA A 177 20.25 34.02 2.23
N PRO A 178 20.98 34.98 2.84
CA PRO A 178 21.58 36.07 2.08
C PRO A 178 22.55 35.51 1.04
N PRO A 179 22.67 36.14 -0.14
CA PRO A 179 23.65 35.74 -1.13
C PRO A 179 25.04 35.88 -0.54
N ASN A 180 25.82 34.81 -0.68
CA ASN A 180 27.17 34.66 -0.16
C ASN A 180 28.05 35.89 -0.45
N ARG A 181 28.31 36.74 0.55
CA ARG A 181 29.35 37.77 0.47
C ARG A 181 30.71 37.07 0.57
N ASN A 182 31.49 37.24 -0.47
CA ASN A 182 32.86 36.78 -0.63
C ASN A 182 33.68 37.00 0.65
N HIS A 183 34.27 35.94 1.16
CA HIS A 183 35.35 36.04 2.14
C HIS A 183 36.62 36.51 1.44
N THR A 184 36.92 37.80 1.62
CA THR A 184 38.28 38.29 1.60
C THR A 184 38.60 38.82 3.01
N ASN A 185 39.72 38.35 3.50
CA ASN A 185 40.53 38.84 4.64
C ASN A 185 40.33 38.21 6.02
N GLY A 186 41.43 37.67 6.39
CA GLY A 186 41.98 37.12 7.60
C GLY A 186 41.60 37.78 8.92
N GLY A 187 41.47 36.91 9.92
CA GLY A 187 41.31 37.30 11.32
C GLY A 187 41.10 36.04 12.17
N ARG A 188 42.16 35.60 12.78
CA ARG A 188 42.23 34.57 13.81
C ARG A 188 41.38 34.99 15.01
N MET A 189 40.42 34.17 15.44
CA MET A 189 39.98 34.12 16.84
C MET A 189 39.49 32.70 17.17
N GLU A 190 40.15 32.13 18.15
CA GLU A 190 39.77 30.94 18.92
C GLU A 190 38.44 31.19 19.67
N GLY A 191 37.58 30.20 19.74
CA GLY A 191 36.41 30.24 20.63
C GLY A 191 35.32 29.27 20.25
N THR A 192 35.38 28.08 20.85
CA THR A 192 34.27 27.17 21.22
C THR A 192 33.25 26.72 20.15
N ASP A 193 33.38 25.45 19.83
CA ASP A 193 32.36 24.57 19.24
C ASP A 193 30.95 24.83 19.74
N LYS A 194 30.05 25.18 18.82
CA LYS A 194 28.65 24.79 18.85
C LYS A 194 28.12 24.76 17.42
N ASP A 195 27.70 23.54 17.01
CA ASP A 195 26.87 23.24 15.84
C ASP A 195 27.48 23.37 14.44
N GLY A 196 28.43 22.50 14.15
CA GLY A 196 28.84 22.12 12.80
C GLY A 196 27.72 21.39 11.99
N LEU A 197 26.63 22.05 11.68
CA LEU A 197 25.61 21.62 10.72
C LEU A 197 25.47 22.63 9.58
N ALA A 198 26.60 22.97 8.95
CA ALA A 198 26.56 23.52 7.60
C ALA A 198 26.11 22.39 6.64
N LYS A 199 24.80 22.23 6.45
CA LYS A 199 24.26 21.39 5.40
C LYS A 199 24.85 21.82 4.06
N LYS A 200 25.82 21.06 3.54
CA LYS A 200 26.26 21.13 2.15
C LYS A 200 24.99 21.12 1.27
N LYS A 201 24.79 22.18 0.48
CA LYS A 201 23.88 22.20 -0.67
C LYS A 201 24.37 21.13 -1.68
N GLY A 202 24.05 19.86 -1.42
CA GLY A 202 24.22 18.80 -2.41
C GLY A 202 23.19 19.03 -3.50
N LYS A 203 23.62 19.19 -4.75
CA LYS A 203 22.75 19.03 -5.93
C LYS A 203 21.97 17.74 -5.72
N ILE A 204 20.63 17.84 -5.73
CA ILE A 204 19.76 16.68 -5.58
C ILE A 204 19.95 15.84 -6.82
N ALA A 205 20.79 14.82 -6.74
CA ALA A 205 20.84 13.80 -7.77
C ALA A 205 19.64 12.87 -7.56
N LEU A 206 18.57 13.12 -8.32
CA LEU A 206 17.49 12.13 -8.45
C LEU A 206 18.06 10.89 -9.12
N ASP A 207 17.84 9.75 -8.52
CA ASP A 207 18.19 8.47 -9.14
C ASP A 207 17.11 8.06 -10.16
N ILE A 208 17.04 8.81 -11.27
CA ILE A 208 16.08 8.54 -12.35
C ILE A 208 16.25 7.11 -12.88
N LYS A 209 17.50 6.62 -12.94
CA LYS A 209 17.80 5.26 -13.40
C LYS A 209 17.22 4.21 -12.48
N GLY A 210 17.34 4.41 -11.15
CA GLY A 210 16.72 3.54 -10.16
C GLY A 210 15.19 3.54 -10.26
N ILE A 211 14.58 4.71 -10.43
CA ILE A 211 13.12 4.84 -10.62
C ILE A 211 12.65 4.08 -11.84
N VAL A 212 13.26 4.32 -13.00
CA VAL A 212 12.87 3.68 -14.26
C VAL A 212 13.03 2.16 -14.16
N THR A 213 14.18 1.67 -13.68
CA THR A 213 14.41 0.22 -13.57
C THR A 213 13.46 -0.43 -12.57
N MET A 214 13.15 0.19 -11.44
CA MET A 214 12.15 -0.31 -10.48
C MET A 214 10.76 -0.36 -11.11
N THR A 215 10.32 0.71 -11.78
CA THR A 215 9.00 0.76 -12.42
C THR A 215 8.88 -0.30 -13.52
N VAL A 216 9.86 -0.39 -14.41
CA VAL A 216 9.89 -1.41 -15.49
C VAL A 216 9.84 -2.81 -14.88
N SER A 217 10.59 -3.08 -13.82
CA SER A 217 10.58 -4.38 -13.13
C SER A 217 9.20 -4.73 -12.61
N LEU A 218 8.56 -3.84 -11.85
CA LEU A 218 7.23 -4.08 -11.25
C LEU A 218 6.16 -4.28 -12.33
N VAL A 219 6.13 -3.42 -13.35
CA VAL A 219 5.16 -3.53 -14.44
C VAL A 219 5.36 -4.84 -15.19
N SER A 220 6.61 -5.18 -15.54
CA SER A 220 6.90 -6.40 -16.30
C SER A 220 6.54 -7.67 -15.52
N PHE A 221 6.81 -7.75 -14.23
CA PHE A 221 6.38 -8.89 -13.43
C PHE A 221 4.86 -9.01 -13.36
N LEU A 222 4.13 -7.90 -13.26
CA LEU A 222 2.66 -7.94 -13.28
C LEU A 222 2.11 -8.36 -14.63
N VAL A 223 2.70 -7.90 -15.76
CA VAL A 223 2.33 -8.38 -17.10
C VAL A 223 2.58 -9.89 -17.21
N ALA A 224 3.71 -10.39 -16.72
CA ALA A 224 3.99 -11.82 -16.71
C ALA A 224 2.93 -12.60 -15.90
N ILE A 225 2.59 -12.13 -14.71
CA ILE A 225 1.55 -12.78 -13.87
C ILE A 225 0.20 -12.74 -14.61
N THR A 226 -0.18 -11.61 -15.20
CA THR A 226 -1.43 -11.49 -15.97
C THR A 226 -1.51 -12.51 -17.10
N ASN A 227 -0.41 -12.71 -17.81
CA ASN A 227 -0.33 -13.65 -18.95
C ASN A 227 -0.06 -15.11 -18.52
N SER A 228 0.04 -15.39 -17.22
CA SER A 228 0.38 -16.75 -16.76
C SER A 228 -0.71 -17.79 -17.09
N GLY A 229 -1.98 -17.38 -17.14
CA GLY A 229 -3.10 -18.26 -17.52
C GLY A 229 -3.00 -18.78 -18.96
N SER A 230 -2.42 -18.01 -19.88
CA SER A 230 -2.21 -18.36 -21.29
C SER A 230 -0.76 -18.76 -21.61
N ALA A 231 0.05 -19.07 -20.59
CA ALA A 231 1.50 -19.33 -20.78
C ALA A 231 1.81 -20.52 -21.71
N LEU A 232 0.93 -21.52 -21.79
CA LEU A 232 1.08 -22.66 -22.70
C LEU A 232 0.70 -22.32 -24.14
N GLU A 233 -0.27 -21.44 -24.34
CA GLU A 233 -0.75 -21.01 -25.66
C GLU A 233 0.11 -19.88 -26.23
N ASN A 234 0.55 -18.96 -25.36
CA ASN A 234 1.41 -17.83 -25.70
C ASN A 234 2.63 -17.76 -24.77
N PRO A 235 3.61 -18.66 -24.90
CA PRO A 235 4.77 -18.72 -24.00
C PRO A 235 5.64 -17.44 -24.07
N LEU A 236 5.66 -16.75 -25.19
CA LEU A 236 6.40 -15.49 -25.32
C LEU A 236 5.72 -14.34 -24.56
N GLY A 237 4.39 -14.31 -24.56
CA GLY A 237 3.61 -13.32 -23.80
C GLY A 237 3.86 -13.41 -22.29
N PHE A 238 4.18 -14.60 -21.78
CA PHE A 238 4.56 -14.82 -20.39
C PHE A 238 6.07 -14.62 -20.15
N ALA A 239 6.93 -15.29 -20.94
CA ALA A 239 8.37 -15.36 -20.69
C ALA A 239 9.09 -14.02 -20.94
N VAL A 240 8.72 -13.28 -21.97
CA VAL A 240 9.37 -12.00 -22.29
C VAL A 240 9.21 -10.98 -21.16
N PRO A 241 8.00 -10.69 -20.65
CA PRO A 241 7.85 -9.79 -19.52
C PRO A 241 8.55 -10.31 -18.24
N LEU A 242 8.54 -11.63 -17.99
CA LEU A 242 9.23 -12.21 -16.86
C LEU A 242 10.75 -11.95 -16.92
N VAL A 243 11.35 -12.15 -18.07
CA VAL A 243 12.79 -11.91 -18.31
C VAL A 243 13.12 -10.41 -18.21
N ILE A 244 12.30 -9.54 -18.82
CA ILE A 244 12.46 -8.08 -18.72
C ILE A 244 12.38 -7.65 -17.26
N GLY A 245 11.42 -8.16 -16.51
CA GLY A 245 11.24 -7.88 -15.08
C GLY A 245 12.46 -8.29 -14.25
N ALA A 246 12.99 -9.49 -14.49
CA ALA A 246 14.19 -10.00 -13.82
C ALA A 246 15.44 -9.19 -14.15
N ILE A 247 15.66 -8.89 -15.42
CA ILE A 247 16.80 -8.05 -15.87
C ILE A 247 16.69 -6.65 -15.26
N SER A 248 15.51 -6.03 -15.31
CA SER A 248 15.29 -4.70 -14.73
C SER A 248 15.49 -4.69 -13.20
N LEU A 249 15.13 -5.76 -12.49
CA LEU A 249 15.37 -5.88 -11.05
C LEU A 249 16.88 -5.96 -10.76
N ILE A 250 17.62 -6.74 -11.54
CA ILE A 250 19.08 -6.83 -11.43
C ILE A 250 19.70 -5.45 -11.71
N LEU A 251 19.26 -4.77 -12.77
CA LEU A 251 19.73 -3.43 -13.12
C LEU A 251 19.40 -2.43 -12.01
N PHE A 252 18.20 -2.49 -11.42
CA PHE A 252 17.83 -1.67 -10.27
C PHE A 252 18.82 -1.86 -9.11
N VAL A 253 19.11 -3.10 -8.71
CA VAL A 253 20.07 -3.38 -7.64
C VAL A 253 21.47 -2.89 -7.97
N LEU A 254 21.91 -3.01 -9.24
CA LEU A 254 23.24 -2.54 -9.67
C LEU A 254 23.33 -1.00 -9.70
N VAL A 255 22.28 -0.33 -10.16
CA VAL A 255 22.17 1.13 -10.17
C VAL A 255 22.18 1.64 -8.75
N GLU A 256 21.36 1.05 -7.87
CA GLU A 256 21.23 1.44 -6.48
C GLU A 256 22.53 1.27 -5.68
N LYS A 257 23.30 0.19 -5.94
CA LYS A 257 24.63 -0.02 -5.34
C LYS A 257 25.65 1.04 -5.77
N LYS A 258 25.55 1.58 -6.97
CA LYS A 258 26.47 2.58 -7.52
C LYS A 258 25.99 4.02 -7.33
N SER A 259 24.74 4.22 -6.96
CA SER A 259 24.14 5.54 -6.80
C SER A 259 24.77 6.30 -5.62
N LYS A 260 25.12 7.56 -5.85
CA LYS A 260 25.59 8.48 -4.78
C LYS A 260 24.44 8.92 -3.86
N SER A 261 23.20 8.76 -4.31
CA SER A 261 21.98 9.11 -3.58
C SER A 261 20.94 7.99 -3.77
N PRO A 262 21.21 6.79 -3.22
CA PRO A 262 20.33 5.63 -3.46
C PRO A 262 18.90 5.93 -3.01
N LEU A 263 17.91 5.44 -3.76
CA LEU A 263 16.49 5.53 -3.40
C LEU A 263 16.24 4.75 -2.12
N VAL A 264 16.93 3.62 -2.02
CA VAL A 264 16.73 2.64 -0.98
C VAL A 264 18.09 2.26 -0.37
N PRO A 265 18.32 2.33 0.94
CA PRO A 265 19.58 1.94 1.56
C PRO A 265 19.75 0.41 1.56
N LEU A 266 20.15 -0.16 0.40
CA LEU A 266 20.23 -1.61 0.19
C LEU A 266 21.05 -2.33 1.28
N LYS A 267 22.14 -1.73 1.74
CA LYS A 267 22.96 -2.32 2.82
C LYS A 267 22.18 -2.54 4.11
N LEU A 268 21.22 -1.66 4.40
CA LEU A 268 20.34 -1.79 5.56
C LEU A 268 19.21 -2.79 5.29
N LEU A 269 18.53 -2.66 4.14
CA LEU A 269 17.40 -3.51 3.81
C LEU A 269 17.77 -4.97 3.58
N LEU A 270 19.00 -5.26 3.16
CA LEU A 270 19.51 -6.62 2.99
C LEU A 270 20.05 -7.24 4.30
N GLN A 271 20.02 -6.52 5.43
CA GLN A 271 20.30 -7.17 6.72
C GLN A 271 19.24 -8.24 6.99
N PRO A 272 19.61 -9.49 7.33
CA PRO A 272 18.69 -10.62 7.37
C PRO A 272 17.38 -10.37 8.14
N PRO A 273 17.37 -9.77 9.35
CA PRO A 273 16.11 -9.52 10.05
C PRO A 273 15.24 -8.44 9.39
N ILE A 274 15.85 -7.38 8.85
CA ILE A 274 15.12 -6.29 8.15
C ILE A 274 14.59 -6.81 6.81
N PHE A 275 15.39 -7.58 6.09
CA PHE A 275 15.00 -8.21 4.83
C PHE A 275 13.79 -9.14 5.02
N ALA A 276 13.85 -10.04 6.00
CA ALA A 276 12.76 -10.95 6.32
C ALA A 276 11.47 -10.18 6.66
N GLY A 277 11.56 -9.07 7.41
CA GLY A 277 10.44 -8.22 7.71
C GLY A 277 9.85 -7.51 6.51
N ASN A 278 10.70 -7.02 5.62
CA ASN A 278 10.26 -6.39 4.38
C ASN A 278 9.54 -7.37 3.46
N ILE A 279 10.04 -8.60 3.32
CA ILE A 279 9.37 -9.65 2.55
C ILE A 279 8.05 -10.07 3.22
N ALA A 280 8.03 -10.19 4.56
CA ALA A 280 6.78 -10.46 5.28
C ALA A 280 5.74 -9.34 5.06
N MET A 281 6.16 -8.07 5.03
CA MET A 281 5.27 -6.94 4.74
C MET A 281 4.78 -6.95 3.29
N LEU A 282 5.61 -7.35 2.33
CA LEU A 282 5.21 -7.55 0.94
C LEU A 282 4.15 -8.65 0.84
N MET A 283 4.41 -9.82 1.45
CA MET A 283 3.46 -10.93 1.46
C MET A 283 2.15 -10.55 2.16
N PHE A 284 2.21 -9.77 3.24
CA PHE A 284 1.02 -9.20 3.86
C PHE A 284 0.21 -8.35 2.88
N GLY A 285 0.87 -7.50 2.10
CA GLY A 285 0.22 -6.73 1.04
C GLY A 285 -0.50 -7.62 0.03
N VAL A 286 0.19 -8.65 -0.50
CA VAL A 286 -0.40 -9.62 -1.43
C VAL A 286 -1.64 -10.28 -0.84
N VAL A 287 -1.49 -10.86 0.33
CA VAL A 287 -2.54 -11.60 1.06
C VAL A 287 -3.75 -10.73 1.36
N GLN A 288 -3.51 -9.49 1.83
CA GLN A 288 -4.58 -8.52 2.11
C GLN A 288 -5.39 -8.18 0.86
N TYR A 289 -4.72 -7.94 -0.26
CA TYR A 289 -5.40 -7.53 -1.48
C TYR A 289 -5.98 -8.72 -2.29
N ILE A 290 -5.47 -9.94 -2.09
CA ILE A 290 -6.17 -11.16 -2.55
C ILE A 290 -7.57 -11.21 -1.92
N ILE A 291 -7.70 -11.05 -0.61
CA ILE A 291 -9.00 -11.06 0.09
C ILE A 291 -9.90 -9.91 -0.40
N ILE A 292 -9.36 -8.69 -0.47
CA ILE A 292 -10.13 -7.51 -0.92
C ILE A 292 -10.70 -7.72 -2.32
N THR A 293 -10.00 -8.46 -3.19
CA THR A 293 -10.41 -8.70 -4.57
C THR A 293 -11.29 -9.94 -4.71
N ALA A 294 -10.94 -11.06 -4.06
CA ALA A 294 -11.62 -12.33 -4.23
C ALA A 294 -12.99 -12.38 -3.54
N ILE A 295 -13.13 -11.78 -2.36
CA ILE A 295 -14.38 -11.88 -1.58
C ILE A 295 -15.58 -11.19 -2.26
N PRO A 296 -15.48 -9.97 -2.83
CA PRO A 296 -16.60 -9.41 -3.58
C PRO A 296 -17.00 -10.25 -4.79
N GLN A 297 -16.02 -10.85 -5.49
CA GLN A 297 -16.28 -11.71 -6.63
C GLN A 297 -16.99 -13.01 -6.20
N LEU A 298 -16.55 -13.63 -5.10
CA LEU A 298 -17.24 -14.79 -4.49
C LEU A 298 -18.68 -14.42 -4.08
N GLY A 299 -18.86 -13.24 -3.49
CA GLY A 299 -20.17 -12.76 -3.06
C GLY A 299 -21.14 -12.53 -4.21
N ALA A 300 -20.67 -11.90 -5.29
CA ALA A 300 -21.48 -11.56 -6.45
C ALA A 300 -21.72 -12.73 -7.42
N ALA A 301 -20.83 -13.74 -7.44
CA ALA A 301 -20.97 -14.89 -8.32
C ALA A 301 -22.27 -15.67 -8.00
N PRO A 302 -23.02 -16.12 -9.03
CA PRO A 302 -24.32 -16.77 -8.84
C PRO A 302 -24.22 -18.06 -8.03
N GLN A 303 -25.34 -18.50 -7.47
CA GLN A 303 -25.41 -19.77 -6.74
C GLN A 303 -24.90 -20.92 -7.60
N GLY A 304 -24.07 -21.78 -7.03
CA GLY A 304 -23.34 -22.82 -7.76
C GLY A 304 -21.90 -22.42 -8.16
N SER A 305 -21.61 -21.11 -8.29
CA SER A 305 -20.27 -20.55 -8.44
C SER A 305 -19.82 -19.86 -7.16
N GLY A 306 -20.68 -19.05 -6.56
CA GLY A 306 -20.43 -18.29 -5.33
C GLY A 306 -21.68 -18.17 -4.46
N LEU A 307 -21.83 -17.05 -3.77
CA LEU A 307 -22.88 -16.84 -2.77
C LEU A 307 -24.19 -16.28 -3.36
N GLY A 308 -24.20 -15.78 -4.61
CA GLY A 308 -25.38 -15.22 -5.26
C GLY A 308 -25.96 -14.00 -4.56
N LEU A 309 -25.12 -13.15 -3.99
CA LEU A 309 -25.54 -11.99 -3.20
C LEU A 309 -25.78 -10.77 -4.07
N ASN A 310 -26.75 -9.96 -3.70
CA ASN A 310 -26.94 -8.65 -4.27
C ASN A 310 -25.77 -7.70 -3.88
N ALA A 311 -25.59 -6.62 -4.62
CA ALA A 311 -24.46 -5.69 -4.46
C ALA A 311 -24.33 -5.08 -3.04
N ASP A 312 -25.46 -4.81 -2.38
CA ASP A 312 -25.52 -4.31 -1.01
C ASP A 312 -24.98 -5.33 0.00
N LEU A 313 -25.36 -6.60 -0.15
CA LEU A 313 -24.90 -7.70 0.71
C LEU A 313 -23.43 -8.05 0.44
N VAL A 314 -22.95 -7.94 -0.81
CA VAL A 314 -21.54 -8.12 -1.16
C VAL A 314 -20.66 -7.12 -0.40
N GLY A 315 -21.08 -5.85 -0.31
CA GLY A 315 -20.37 -4.85 0.48
C GLY A 315 -20.31 -5.20 1.98
N LEU A 316 -21.40 -5.76 2.51
CA LEU A 316 -21.47 -6.15 3.92
C LEU A 316 -20.54 -7.31 4.28
N LEU A 317 -20.19 -8.19 3.32
CA LEU A 317 -19.24 -9.29 3.58
C LEU A 317 -17.88 -8.78 4.12
N GLN A 318 -17.36 -7.67 3.60
CA GLN A 318 -16.05 -7.13 4.02
C GLN A 318 -16.12 -6.15 5.20
N LEU A 319 -17.34 -5.78 5.63
CA LEU A 319 -17.51 -4.84 6.74
C LEU A 319 -16.83 -5.32 8.03
N PRO A 320 -16.94 -6.60 8.47
CA PRO A 320 -16.29 -7.08 9.68
C PRO A 320 -14.77 -6.96 9.66
N LEU A 321 -14.12 -7.21 8.52
CA LEU A 321 -12.69 -6.97 8.34
C LEU A 321 -12.33 -5.50 8.60
N SER A 322 -13.06 -4.61 7.95
CA SER A 322 -12.81 -3.18 8.01
C SER A 322 -13.06 -2.62 9.42
N LEU A 323 -14.12 -3.09 10.10
CA LEU A 323 -14.42 -2.74 11.50
C LEU A 323 -13.34 -3.26 12.45
N ALA A 324 -12.86 -4.49 12.25
CA ALA A 324 -11.78 -5.04 13.05
C ALA A 324 -10.52 -4.17 12.94
N VAL A 325 -10.11 -3.80 11.72
CA VAL A 325 -8.95 -2.91 11.51
C VAL A 325 -9.18 -1.53 12.12
N LEU A 326 -10.37 -0.96 11.96
CA LEU A 326 -10.73 0.37 12.50
C LEU A 326 -10.67 0.40 14.03
N ILE A 327 -11.18 -0.63 14.70
CA ILE A 327 -11.26 -0.73 16.16
C ILE A 327 -9.91 -1.15 16.75
N PHE A 328 -9.34 -2.25 16.26
CA PHE A 328 -8.14 -2.84 16.85
C PHE A 328 -6.86 -2.11 16.45
N GLY A 329 -6.80 -1.42 15.30
CA GLY A 329 -5.63 -0.66 14.88
C GLY A 329 -5.16 0.38 15.91
N PRO A 330 -6.01 1.34 16.33
CA PRO A 330 -5.67 2.30 17.40
C PRO A 330 -5.39 1.63 18.73
N VAL A 331 -6.16 0.60 19.09
CA VAL A 331 -5.98 -0.13 20.37
C VAL A 331 -4.60 -0.76 20.43
N PHE A 332 -4.20 -1.49 19.38
CA PHE A 332 -2.85 -2.08 19.30
C PHE A 332 -1.77 -1.00 19.20
N GLY A 333 -1.99 0.08 18.45
CA GLY A 333 -1.06 1.20 18.37
C GLY A 333 -0.76 1.79 19.76
N LEU A 334 -1.77 2.07 20.55
CA LEU A 334 -1.62 2.60 21.92
C LEU A 334 -1.00 1.57 22.89
N LEU A 335 -1.42 0.30 22.80
CA LEU A 335 -0.90 -0.77 23.64
C LEU A 335 0.59 -1.00 23.43
N LEU A 336 1.00 -1.08 22.16
CA LEU A 336 2.37 -1.35 21.76
C LEU A 336 3.29 -0.16 21.98
N ALA A 337 2.78 1.07 21.91
CA ALA A 337 3.52 2.28 22.28
C ALA A 337 3.88 2.32 23.78
N LYS A 338 3.00 1.80 24.65
CA LYS A 338 3.23 1.74 26.10
C LYS A 338 4.09 0.56 26.55
N LYS A 339 4.05 -0.57 25.82
CA LYS A 339 4.71 -1.82 26.21
C LYS A 339 5.53 -2.38 25.03
N HIS A 340 6.72 -1.83 24.80
CA HIS A 340 7.58 -2.18 23.66
C HIS A 340 7.88 -3.68 23.52
N LYS A 341 7.99 -4.41 24.62
CA LYS A 341 8.20 -5.88 24.62
C LYS A 341 7.06 -6.65 23.94
N LEU A 342 5.84 -6.10 23.95
CA LEU A 342 4.71 -6.74 23.27
C LEU A 342 4.87 -6.78 21.76
N ASN A 343 5.67 -5.88 21.12
CA ASN A 343 5.92 -5.93 19.69
C ASN A 343 6.53 -7.28 19.27
N THR A 344 7.49 -7.82 20.03
CA THR A 344 8.11 -9.12 19.72
C THR A 344 7.22 -10.31 20.09
N ILE A 345 6.37 -10.16 21.12
CA ILE A 345 5.46 -11.23 21.55
C ILE A 345 4.31 -11.37 20.56
N LEU A 346 3.73 -10.27 20.09
CA LEU A 346 2.55 -10.25 19.23
C LEU A 346 2.86 -10.35 17.74
N LEU A 347 4.14 -10.29 17.35
CA LEU A 347 4.57 -10.38 15.97
C LEU A 347 4.17 -11.71 15.30
N ILE A 348 4.47 -12.83 15.91
CA ILE A 348 4.09 -14.16 15.39
C ILE A 348 2.57 -14.37 15.46
N PRO A 349 1.89 -14.13 16.60
CA PRO A 349 0.43 -14.23 16.67
C PRO A 349 -0.30 -13.43 15.59
N SER A 350 0.19 -12.25 15.19
CA SER A 350 -0.47 -11.46 14.14
C SER A 350 -0.55 -12.21 12.81
N MET A 351 0.52 -12.91 12.41
CA MET A 351 0.55 -13.71 11.19
C MET A 351 -0.21 -15.03 11.32
N VAL A 352 -0.13 -15.69 12.49
CA VAL A 352 -0.86 -16.92 12.76
C VAL A 352 -2.38 -16.66 12.69
N ILE A 353 -2.89 -15.56 13.25
CA ILE A 353 -4.29 -15.18 13.16
C ILE A 353 -4.73 -15.03 11.70
N MET A 354 -3.90 -14.42 10.85
CA MET A 354 -4.20 -14.28 9.43
C MET A 354 -4.18 -15.63 8.71
N SER A 355 -3.22 -16.50 9.01
CA SER A 355 -3.17 -17.85 8.45
C SER A 355 -4.38 -18.69 8.85
N ILE A 356 -4.83 -18.60 10.10
CA ILE A 356 -6.05 -19.25 10.59
C ILE A 356 -7.27 -18.71 9.82
N SER A 357 -7.36 -17.40 9.58
CA SER A 357 -8.45 -16.83 8.80
C SER A 357 -8.50 -17.37 7.38
N PHE A 358 -7.36 -17.47 6.69
CA PHE A 358 -7.29 -18.08 5.36
C PHE A 358 -7.65 -19.57 5.38
N LEU A 359 -7.23 -20.30 6.39
CA LEU A 359 -7.64 -21.70 6.57
C LEU A 359 -9.17 -21.81 6.73
N LEU A 360 -9.74 -20.94 7.57
CA LEU A 360 -11.19 -20.93 7.80
C LEU A 360 -11.96 -20.59 6.53
N VAL A 361 -11.58 -19.55 5.76
CA VAL A 361 -12.26 -19.20 4.53
C VAL A 361 -12.05 -20.25 3.44
N THR A 362 -10.94 -20.99 3.44
CA THR A 362 -10.74 -22.12 2.51
C THR A 362 -11.69 -23.27 2.80
N ILE A 363 -11.94 -23.57 4.08
CA ILE A 363 -12.80 -24.69 4.48
C ILE A 363 -14.27 -24.28 4.53
N PHE A 364 -14.54 -23.08 5.04
CA PHE A 364 -15.87 -22.56 5.32
C PHE A 364 -16.08 -21.25 4.55
N HIS A 365 -16.63 -21.32 3.33
CA HIS A 365 -16.99 -20.15 2.51
C HIS A 365 -18.35 -20.31 1.81
N ASN A 366 -19.12 -21.31 2.23
CA ASN A 366 -20.41 -21.60 1.60
C ASN A 366 -21.54 -20.69 2.09
N THR A 367 -21.34 -19.99 3.21
CA THR A 367 -22.31 -19.03 3.74
C THR A 367 -21.68 -17.67 3.98
N SER A 368 -22.50 -16.61 3.90
CA SER A 368 -22.04 -15.24 4.22
C SER A 368 -21.53 -15.12 5.65
N ALA A 369 -22.11 -15.88 6.59
CA ALA A 369 -21.71 -15.89 8.00
C ALA A 369 -20.28 -16.44 8.19
N ASP A 370 -19.94 -17.54 7.51
CA ASP A 370 -18.62 -18.16 7.58
C ASP A 370 -17.55 -17.22 7.02
N VAL A 371 -17.85 -16.60 5.86
CA VAL A 371 -16.97 -15.64 5.22
C VAL A 371 -16.75 -14.42 6.11
N THR A 372 -17.81 -13.82 6.65
CA THR A 372 -17.70 -12.63 7.52
C THR A 372 -16.95 -12.91 8.82
N ALA A 373 -17.14 -14.09 9.43
CA ALA A 373 -16.42 -14.52 10.63
C ALA A 373 -14.91 -14.66 10.34
N SER A 374 -14.56 -15.31 9.23
CA SER A 374 -13.17 -15.45 8.80
C SER A 374 -12.51 -14.11 8.53
N LEU A 375 -13.23 -13.18 7.89
CA LEU A 375 -12.73 -11.83 7.59
C LEU A 375 -12.55 -10.97 8.84
N PHE A 376 -13.39 -11.13 9.86
CA PHE A 376 -13.21 -10.46 11.14
C PHE A 376 -11.90 -10.89 11.81
N ILE A 377 -11.62 -12.20 11.82
CA ILE A 377 -10.36 -12.76 12.34
C ILE A 377 -9.17 -12.21 11.54
N PHE A 378 -9.27 -12.18 10.20
CA PHE A 378 -8.25 -11.57 9.35
C PHE A 378 -7.97 -10.11 9.73
N GLY A 379 -9.04 -9.32 9.95
CA GLY A 379 -8.96 -7.92 10.31
C GLY A 379 -8.17 -7.67 11.60
N ILE A 380 -8.28 -8.55 12.60
CA ILE A 380 -7.49 -8.47 13.84
C ILE A 380 -5.99 -8.63 13.53
N GLY A 381 -5.61 -9.64 12.76
CA GLY A 381 -4.23 -9.84 12.33
C GLY A 381 -3.70 -8.68 11.48
N ALA A 382 -4.52 -8.22 10.53
CA ALA A 382 -4.20 -7.11 9.65
C ALA A 382 -4.06 -5.75 10.38
N ALA A 383 -4.74 -5.56 11.50
CA ALA A 383 -4.58 -4.40 12.36
C ALA A 383 -3.26 -4.46 13.16
N LEU A 384 -2.87 -5.64 13.60
CA LEU A 384 -1.74 -5.85 14.52
C LEU A 384 -0.38 -5.89 13.81
N LEU A 385 -0.31 -6.59 12.67
CA LEU A 385 0.96 -6.88 11.99
C LEU A 385 1.74 -5.64 11.55
N PRO A 386 1.15 -4.67 10.81
CA PRO A 386 1.92 -3.51 10.33
C PRO A 386 2.50 -2.69 11.48
N VAL A 387 1.78 -2.58 12.59
CA VAL A 387 2.23 -1.82 13.76
C VAL A 387 3.40 -2.52 14.44
N THR A 388 3.30 -3.83 14.69
CA THR A 388 4.38 -4.61 15.32
C THR A 388 5.63 -4.64 14.45
N LEU A 389 5.46 -4.88 13.16
CA LEU A 389 6.56 -5.04 12.22
C LEU A 389 7.34 -3.75 12.02
N ILE A 390 6.63 -2.63 11.78
CA ILE A 390 7.27 -1.31 11.63
C ILE A 390 8.01 -0.91 12.90
N ASN A 391 7.42 -1.13 14.09
CA ASN A 391 8.08 -0.81 15.35
C ASN A 391 9.38 -1.61 15.56
N ILE A 392 9.38 -2.90 15.18
CA ILE A 392 10.57 -3.74 15.25
C ILE A 392 11.64 -3.28 14.25
N ILE A 393 11.26 -2.98 13.00
CA ILE A 393 12.19 -2.50 11.99
C ILE A 393 12.82 -1.17 12.41
N ILE A 394 12.03 -0.26 12.99
CA ILE A 394 12.56 0.99 13.57
C ILE A 394 13.57 0.70 14.68
N ALA A 395 13.29 -0.25 15.56
CA ALA A 395 14.21 -0.63 16.64
C ALA A 395 15.53 -1.28 16.14
N LEU A 396 15.48 -1.97 15.00
CA LEU A 396 16.65 -2.57 14.35
C LEU A 396 17.47 -1.57 13.50
N THR A 397 16.93 -0.37 13.26
CA THR A 397 17.50 0.61 12.34
C THR A 397 18.20 1.74 13.12
N PRO A 398 19.39 2.23 12.67
CA PRO A 398 20.02 3.44 13.23
C PRO A 398 19.06 4.63 13.18
N ARG A 399 19.13 5.54 14.18
CA ARG A 399 18.20 6.67 14.34
C ARG A 399 18.10 7.55 13.09
N GLU A 400 19.20 7.76 12.38
CA GLU A 400 19.30 8.59 11.19
C GLU A 400 18.56 7.99 9.97
N LEU A 401 18.35 6.67 9.96
CA LEU A 401 17.77 5.92 8.84
C LEU A 401 16.36 5.39 9.13
N THR A 402 15.80 5.64 10.31
CA THR A 402 14.49 5.09 10.73
C THR A 402 13.34 5.51 9.80
N GLY A 403 13.36 6.77 9.34
CA GLY A 403 12.36 7.30 8.41
C GLY A 403 12.38 6.57 7.06
N ILE A 404 13.58 6.39 6.49
CA ILE A 404 13.76 5.71 5.20
C ILE A 404 13.40 4.22 5.34
N SER A 405 13.81 3.58 6.43
CA SER A 405 13.55 2.16 6.66
C SER A 405 12.05 1.87 6.84
N SER A 406 11.33 2.68 7.62
CA SER A 406 9.89 2.53 7.82
C SER A 406 9.08 2.84 6.54
N ALA A 407 9.53 3.82 5.76
CA ALA A 407 8.94 4.11 4.46
C ALA A 407 9.12 2.92 3.50
N ALA A 408 10.34 2.40 3.36
CA ALA A 408 10.63 1.24 2.53
C ALA A 408 9.81 0.00 2.93
N THR A 409 9.64 -0.23 4.24
CA THR A 409 8.78 -1.33 4.73
C THR A 409 7.31 -1.10 4.36
N SER A 410 6.82 0.13 4.46
CA SER A 410 5.44 0.45 4.04
C SER A 410 5.25 0.28 2.53
N ASP A 411 6.27 0.62 1.73
CA ASP A 411 6.25 0.44 0.28
C ASP A 411 6.21 -1.04 -0.13
N MET A 412 6.86 -1.95 0.62
CA MET A 412 6.73 -3.39 0.39
C MET A 412 5.27 -3.85 0.46
N ARG A 413 4.48 -3.33 1.41
CA ARG A 413 3.04 -3.61 1.48
C ARG A 413 2.28 -3.08 0.25
N ILE A 414 2.65 -1.90 -0.25
CA ILE A 414 2.01 -1.30 -1.42
C ILE A 414 2.34 -2.12 -2.68
N ILE A 415 3.60 -2.54 -2.83
CA ILE A 415 4.02 -3.42 -3.93
C ILE A 415 3.26 -4.75 -3.89
N GLY A 416 3.16 -5.37 -2.70
CA GLY A 416 2.34 -6.56 -2.52
C GLY A 416 0.87 -6.33 -2.87
N GLY A 417 0.34 -5.15 -2.51
CA GLY A 417 -1.02 -4.71 -2.85
C GLY A 417 -1.26 -4.56 -4.35
N ALA A 418 -0.23 -4.29 -5.14
CA ALA A 418 -0.32 -4.29 -6.60
C ALA A 418 -0.37 -5.72 -7.19
N ILE A 419 0.32 -6.66 -6.56
CA ILE A 419 0.42 -8.06 -7.02
C ILE A 419 -0.86 -8.85 -6.68
N GLY A 420 -1.42 -8.63 -5.49
CA GLY A 420 -2.55 -9.40 -4.95
C GLY A 420 -3.77 -9.48 -5.86
N PRO A 421 -4.31 -8.35 -6.35
CA PRO A 421 -5.48 -8.36 -7.25
C PRO A 421 -5.25 -9.15 -8.53
N VAL A 422 -4.06 -9.04 -9.14
CA VAL A 422 -3.72 -9.74 -10.38
C VAL A 422 -3.68 -11.25 -10.14
N ILE A 423 -3.01 -11.71 -9.07
CA ILE A 423 -2.99 -13.14 -8.71
C ILE A 423 -4.42 -13.66 -8.51
N ALA A 424 -5.24 -12.95 -7.72
CA ALA A 424 -6.61 -13.37 -7.45
C ALA A 424 -7.42 -13.47 -8.74
N THR A 425 -7.39 -12.43 -9.58
CA THR A 425 -8.21 -12.37 -10.81
C THR A 425 -7.76 -13.40 -11.83
N VAL A 426 -6.45 -13.59 -12.06
CA VAL A 426 -5.93 -14.60 -13.00
C VAL A 426 -6.40 -16.01 -12.60
N ILE A 427 -6.34 -16.36 -11.32
CA ILE A 427 -6.79 -17.66 -10.85
C ILE A 427 -8.32 -17.80 -10.98
N ILE A 428 -9.08 -16.77 -10.59
CA ILE A 428 -10.54 -16.78 -10.65
C ILE A 428 -11.02 -16.91 -12.10
N SER A 429 -10.38 -16.23 -13.04
CA SER A 429 -10.76 -16.27 -14.46
C SER A 429 -10.24 -17.50 -15.22
N SER A 430 -9.32 -18.28 -14.65
CA SER A 430 -8.72 -19.43 -15.34
C SER A 430 -9.58 -20.70 -15.33
N ILE A 431 -10.52 -20.83 -14.38
CA ILE A 431 -11.37 -22.03 -14.23
C ILE A 431 -12.82 -21.57 -14.19
N LEU A 432 -13.45 -21.59 -15.36
CA LEU A 432 -14.83 -21.17 -15.53
C LEU A 432 -15.75 -22.38 -15.66
N ILE A 433 -17.00 -22.22 -15.25
CA ILE A 433 -18.08 -23.19 -15.43
C ILE A 433 -19.30 -22.51 -16.04
N PRO A 434 -20.04 -23.20 -16.94
CA PRO A 434 -21.27 -22.65 -17.47
C PRO A 434 -22.36 -22.72 -16.39
N ILE A 435 -23.02 -21.60 -16.13
CA ILE A 435 -24.18 -21.52 -15.24
C ILE A 435 -25.30 -20.79 -15.98
N GLU A 436 -26.51 -21.35 -15.91
CA GLU A 436 -27.70 -20.74 -16.45
C GLU A 436 -28.28 -19.73 -15.44
N VAL A 437 -28.36 -18.47 -15.85
CA VAL A 437 -28.97 -17.39 -15.08
C VAL A 437 -29.99 -16.70 -15.98
N ASP A 438 -31.23 -16.62 -15.56
CA ASP A 438 -32.35 -15.99 -16.30
C ASP A 438 -32.50 -16.49 -17.74
N GLY A 439 -32.30 -17.81 -17.96
CA GLY A 439 -32.44 -18.46 -19.28
C GLY A 439 -31.25 -18.22 -20.22
N THR A 440 -30.16 -17.63 -19.75
CA THR A 440 -28.89 -17.46 -20.49
C THR A 440 -27.78 -18.25 -19.81
N THR A 441 -26.99 -18.99 -20.60
CA THR A 441 -25.82 -19.72 -20.10
C THR A 441 -24.61 -18.85 -20.24
N ASN A 442 -24.05 -18.42 -19.10
CA ASN A 442 -22.83 -17.62 -19.04
C ASN A 442 -21.73 -18.38 -18.32
N GLN A 443 -20.48 -17.98 -18.59
CA GLN A 443 -19.29 -18.55 -17.94
C GLN A 443 -19.00 -17.80 -16.63
N TYR A 444 -18.99 -18.55 -15.52
CA TYR A 444 -18.69 -18.01 -14.19
C TYR A 444 -17.51 -18.73 -13.56
N PRO A 445 -16.77 -18.07 -12.64
CA PRO A 445 -15.66 -18.69 -11.92
C PRO A 445 -16.15 -19.94 -11.18
N SER A 446 -15.41 -21.03 -11.24
CA SER A 446 -15.76 -22.23 -10.50
C SER A 446 -15.51 -22.08 -8.99
N PRO A 447 -16.23 -22.80 -8.10
CA PRO A 447 -15.88 -22.86 -6.66
C PRO A 447 -14.44 -23.29 -6.43
N THR A 448 -13.90 -24.16 -7.30
CA THR A 448 -12.50 -24.60 -7.25
C THR A 448 -11.53 -23.44 -7.47
N ALA A 449 -11.85 -22.47 -8.34
CA ALA A 449 -11.01 -21.29 -8.56
C ALA A 449 -10.89 -20.46 -7.28
N PHE A 450 -11.99 -20.22 -6.58
CA PHE A 450 -11.98 -19.51 -5.29
C PHE A 450 -11.17 -20.28 -4.23
N ASN A 451 -11.34 -21.60 -4.15
CA ASN A 451 -10.55 -22.44 -3.24
C ASN A 451 -9.05 -22.32 -3.51
N ILE A 452 -8.62 -22.34 -4.77
CA ILE A 452 -7.21 -22.20 -5.13
C ILE A 452 -6.68 -20.82 -4.70
N VAL A 453 -7.44 -19.74 -4.90
CA VAL A 453 -7.06 -18.39 -4.45
C VAL A 453 -6.86 -18.35 -2.93
N PHE A 454 -7.76 -18.96 -2.16
CA PHE A 454 -7.65 -19.00 -0.70
C PHE A 454 -6.49 -19.87 -0.23
N ILE A 455 -6.22 -21.00 -0.90
CA ILE A 455 -5.04 -21.84 -0.63
C ILE A 455 -3.74 -21.08 -0.92
N VAL A 456 -3.66 -20.35 -2.03
CA VAL A 456 -2.50 -19.50 -2.35
C VAL A 456 -2.31 -18.44 -1.27
N GLY A 457 -3.37 -17.78 -0.84
CA GLY A 457 -3.33 -16.82 0.27
C GLY A 457 -2.84 -17.46 1.59
N LEU A 458 -3.33 -18.67 1.91
CA LEU A 458 -2.91 -19.44 3.08
C LEU A 458 -1.41 -19.76 3.03
N VAL A 459 -0.92 -20.28 1.90
CA VAL A 459 0.49 -20.60 1.72
C VAL A 459 1.38 -19.38 1.91
N LEU A 460 1.00 -18.24 1.29
CA LEU A 460 1.72 -16.98 1.43
C LEU A 460 1.72 -16.46 2.89
N ALA A 461 0.59 -16.60 3.61
CA ALA A 461 0.49 -16.23 5.01
C ALA A 461 1.37 -17.13 5.92
N ILE A 462 1.44 -18.42 5.63
CA ILE A 462 2.33 -19.37 6.36
C ILE A 462 3.80 -19.03 6.08
N VAL A 463 4.18 -18.79 4.82
CA VAL A 463 5.56 -18.40 4.47
C VAL A 463 5.93 -17.08 5.16
N ALA A 464 5.03 -16.10 5.19
CA ALA A 464 5.22 -14.85 5.91
C ALA A 464 5.40 -15.10 7.43
N THR A 465 4.63 -16.03 8.01
CA THR A 465 4.77 -16.44 9.42
C THR A 465 6.16 -17.00 9.70
N ILE A 466 6.68 -17.86 8.82
CA ILE A 466 8.03 -18.41 8.93
C ILE A 466 9.08 -17.29 8.88
N LEU A 467 8.98 -16.37 7.92
CA LEU A 467 9.90 -15.23 7.79
C LEU A 467 9.90 -14.34 9.05
N VAL A 468 8.72 -14.08 9.60
CA VAL A 468 8.56 -13.31 10.83
C VAL A 468 9.20 -13.99 12.03
N THR A 469 9.17 -15.34 12.11
CA THR A 469 9.86 -16.08 13.19
C THR A 469 11.36 -15.87 13.16
N LEU A 470 11.96 -15.75 11.97
CA LEU A 470 13.39 -15.49 11.80
C LEU A 470 13.81 -14.12 12.34
N MET A 471 12.89 -13.13 12.36
CA MET A 471 13.14 -11.81 12.93
C MET A 471 13.10 -11.77 14.46
N ARG A 472 12.41 -12.72 15.12
CA ARG A 472 12.11 -12.64 16.56
C ARG A 472 13.36 -12.55 17.42
N GLY A 473 14.37 -13.35 17.16
CA GLY A 473 15.62 -13.38 17.94
C GLY A 473 16.36 -12.03 17.92
N PRO A 474 16.72 -11.50 16.74
CA PRO A 474 17.31 -10.18 16.59
C PRO A 474 16.46 -9.04 17.14
N ALA A 475 15.12 -9.10 16.95
CA ALA A 475 14.18 -8.10 17.46
C ALA A 475 14.16 -8.03 19.00
N VAL A 476 14.12 -9.18 19.67
CA VAL A 476 14.19 -9.24 21.15
C VAL A 476 15.48 -8.61 21.67
N LYS A 477 16.60 -8.92 21.02
CA LYS A 477 17.91 -8.36 21.40
C LYS A 477 17.94 -6.84 21.21
N ALA A 478 17.43 -6.34 20.10
CA ALA A 478 17.42 -4.91 19.79
C ALA A 478 16.53 -4.12 20.76
N LEU A 479 15.33 -4.60 21.06
CA LEU A 479 14.41 -3.92 21.99
C LEU A 479 14.91 -3.92 23.42
N ASN A 480 15.55 -5.02 23.88
CA ASN A 480 16.16 -5.06 25.21
C ASN A 480 17.34 -4.07 25.36
N THR A 481 18.11 -3.87 24.29
CA THR A 481 19.19 -2.86 24.30
C THR A 481 18.70 -1.42 24.22
N ALA A 482 17.53 -1.18 23.60
CA ALA A 482 16.90 0.13 23.55
C ALA A 482 16.33 0.56 24.91
N ASP A 483 15.73 -0.37 25.66
CA ASP A 483 15.25 -0.13 27.03
C ASP A 483 16.38 0.30 27.98
N VAL A 484 17.58 -0.31 27.85
CA VAL A 484 18.76 0.03 28.70
C VAL A 484 19.31 1.43 28.36
N LYS A 485 19.11 1.96 27.14
CA LYS A 485 19.59 3.31 26.77
C LYS A 485 18.60 4.43 27.10
N GLN A 486 17.37 4.10 27.53
CA GLN A 486 16.35 5.06 27.94
C GLN A 486 16.23 5.17 29.50
N MET A 487 16.87 4.28 30.24
CA MET A 487 17.13 4.38 31.68
C MET A 487 18.45 5.14 31.92
#